data_d5fd5dc9c6b142174c7bee278042cd04
#
_entry.id   d5fd5dc9c6b142174c7bee278042cd04
#
_cell.length_a   1.000
_cell.length_b   1.000
_cell.length_c   1.000
_cell.angle_alpha   90.00
_cell.angle_beta   90.00
_cell.angle_gamma   90.00
#
_symmetry.space_group_name_H-M   'P 1'
#
loop_
_entity.id
_entity.type
_entity.pdbx_description
1 polymer ?
#
loop_
_entity_poly.entity_id
_entity_poly.type
_entity_poly.pdbx_seq_one_letter_code
_entity_poly.pdbx_strand_id
1 'polypeptide(L)' 'MINNNYFKTLGVSPEEDLDIIKKAFKRLASKYHPDKNQDSIESQRIFIKVKTAYEKIMEFRRNG' A
#
# COMPACT_ATOMS: atom_id res chain seq x y z
N MET A 1 -5.07 -11.14 13.57
CA MET A 1 -5.53 -9.76 13.48
C MET A 1 -4.54 -8.93 12.70
N ILE A 2 -5.01 -8.12 11.74
CA ILE A 2 -4.11 -7.32 10.92
C ILE A 2 -3.69 -6.05 11.65
N ASN A 3 -2.46 -5.61 11.39
CA ASN A 3 -1.94 -4.36 11.95
C ASN A 3 -2.54 -3.17 11.19
N ASN A 4 -3.18 -2.26 11.93
CA ASN A 4 -3.80 -1.07 11.33
C ASN A 4 -2.81 -0.16 10.62
N ASN A 5 -1.51 -0.30 10.90
CA ASN A 5 -0.50 0.49 10.23
C ASN A 5 -0.47 0.25 8.72
N TYR A 6 -0.89 -0.93 8.27
CA TYR A 6 -0.97 -1.20 6.84
C TYR A 6 -2.00 -0.31 6.17
N PHE A 7 -3.14 -0.09 6.81
CA PHE A 7 -4.17 0.81 6.28
C PHE A 7 -3.67 2.25 6.28
N LYS A 8 -2.97 2.65 7.34
CA LYS A 8 -2.42 4.00 7.42
C LYS A 8 -1.38 4.24 6.32
N THR A 9 -0.59 3.22 6.01
CA THR A 9 0.41 3.32 4.95
C THR A 9 -0.23 3.66 3.61
N LEU A 10 -1.40 3.09 3.32
CA LEU A 10 -2.14 3.39 2.10
C LEU A 10 -3.02 4.63 2.23
N GLY A 11 -3.17 5.17 3.44
CA GLY A 11 -4.00 6.33 3.67
C GLY A 11 -5.49 6.03 3.57
N VAL A 12 -5.90 4.82 3.95
CA VAL A 12 -7.30 4.40 3.88
C VAL A 12 -7.79 3.91 5.23
N SER A 13 -9.10 3.88 5.40
CA SER A 13 -9.73 3.32 6.59
C SER A 13 -9.81 1.80 6.49
N PRO A 14 -9.74 1.08 7.64
CA PRO A 14 -9.91 -0.37 7.62
C PRO A 14 -11.26 -0.84 7.07
N GLU A 15 -12.27 0.04 7.10
CA GLU A 15 -13.61 -0.29 6.60
C GLU A 15 -13.82 0.07 5.14
N GLU A 16 -12.82 0.63 4.47
CA GLU A 16 -12.96 1.04 3.07
C GLU A 16 -13.22 -0.15 2.15
N ASP A 17 -13.94 0.11 1.05
CA ASP A 17 -14.16 -0.88 0.01
C ASP A 17 -12.84 -1.26 -0.66
N LEU A 18 -12.76 -2.49 -1.17
CA LEU A 18 -11.57 -2.95 -1.88
C LEU A 18 -11.21 -2.05 -3.04
N ASP A 19 -12.21 -1.53 -3.76
CA ASP A 19 -11.95 -0.64 -4.89
C ASP A 19 -11.19 0.61 -4.47
N ILE A 20 -11.56 1.17 -3.33
CA ILE A 20 -10.89 2.35 -2.78
C ILE A 20 -9.46 2.01 -2.38
N ILE A 21 -9.28 0.85 -1.76
CA ILE A 21 -7.95 0.40 -1.33
C ILE A 21 -7.05 0.17 -2.54
N LYS A 22 -7.58 -0.46 -3.59
CA LYS A 22 -6.83 -0.69 -4.83
C LYS A 22 -6.41 0.62 -5.48
N LYS A 23 -7.33 1.60 -5.54
CA LYS A 23 -7.03 2.90 -6.12
C LYS A 23 -5.93 3.62 -5.34
N ALA A 24 -6.00 3.57 -4.00
CA ALA A 24 -4.98 4.16 -3.16
C ALA A 24 -3.62 3.52 -3.41
N PHE A 25 -3.59 2.18 -3.49
CA PHE A 25 -2.37 1.45 -3.77
C PHE A 25 -1.78 1.84 -5.12
N LYS A 26 -2.60 1.85 -6.17
CA LYS A 26 -2.13 2.18 -7.52
C LYS A 26 -1.54 3.58 -7.58
N ARG A 27 -2.19 4.54 -6.92
CA ARG A 27 -1.72 5.92 -6.90
C ARG A 27 -0.36 6.02 -6.22
N LEU A 28 -0.22 5.41 -5.05
CA LEU A 28 1.04 5.46 -4.31
C LEU A 28 2.14 4.66 -5.01
N ALA A 29 1.80 3.50 -5.56
CA ALA A 29 2.77 2.68 -6.28
C ALA A 29 3.30 3.42 -7.50
N SER A 30 2.43 4.14 -8.21
CA SER A 30 2.85 4.93 -9.36
C SER A 30 3.74 6.09 -8.93
N LYS A 31 3.37 6.76 -7.82
CA LYS A 31 4.13 7.91 -7.33
C LYS A 31 5.56 7.53 -6.91
N TYR A 32 5.71 6.39 -6.27
CA TYR A 32 7.01 5.97 -5.72
C TYR A 32 7.66 4.84 -6.49
N HIS A 33 7.21 4.58 -7.72
CA HIS A 33 7.75 3.49 -8.52
C HIS A 33 9.25 3.66 -8.73
N PRO A 34 10.04 2.57 -8.62
CA PRO A 34 11.49 2.64 -8.78
C PRO A 34 11.95 3.25 -10.09
N ASP A 35 11.21 3.00 -11.19
CA ASP A 35 11.58 3.54 -12.49
C ASP A 35 11.53 5.07 -12.53
N LYS A 36 10.64 5.66 -11.74
CA LYS A 36 10.50 7.12 -11.69
C LYS A 36 11.42 7.76 -10.66
N ASN A 37 11.89 6.98 -9.70
CA ASN A 37 12.62 7.49 -8.55
C ASN A 37 13.90 6.70 -8.31
N GLN A 38 14.65 6.44 -9.38
CA GLN A 38 15.82 5.57 -9.33
C GLN A 38 16.88 6.05 -8.34
N ASP A 39 17.02 7.35 -8.17
CA ASP A 39 18.05 7.92 -7.32
C ASP A 39 17.60 8.13 -5.88
N SER A 40 16.34 7.80 -5.56
CA SER A 40 15.79 8.04 -4.23
C SER A 40 15.64 6.74 -3.45
N ILE A 41 16.52 6.54 -2.48
CA ILE A 41 16.43 5.39 -1.58
C ILE A 41 15.15 5.48 -0.75
N GLU A 42 14.79 6.70 -0.35
CA GLU A 42 13.57 6.91 0.43
C GLU A 42 12.32 6.50 -0.33
N SER A 43 12.24 6.86 -1.62
CA SER A 43 11.10 6.47 -2.44
C SER A 43 11.02 4.96 -2.60
N GLN A 44 12.16 4.31 -2.74
CA GLN A 44 12.19 2.85 -2.85
C GLN A 44 11.68 2.19 -1.58
N ARG A 45 12.04 2.72 -0.42
CA ARG A 45 11.56 2.21 0.86
C ARG A 45 10.07 2.39 1.01
N ILE A 46 9.57 3.56 0.60
CA ILE A 46 8.14 3.83 0.65
C ILE A 46 7.38 2.89 -0.28
N PHE A 47 7.91 2.65 -1.47
CA PHE A 47 7.30 1.73 -2.42
C PHE A 47 7.17 0.34 -1.82
N ILE A 48 8.23 -0.16 -1.17
CA ILE A 48 8.21 -1.47 -0.54
C ILE A 48 7.17 -1.52 0.57
N LYS A 49 7.07 -0.46 1.39
CA LYS A 49 6.08 -0.40 2.45
C LYS A 49 4.67 -0.41 1.89
N VAL A 50 4.42 0.34 0.83
CA VAL A 50 3.12 0.41 0.17
C VAL A 50 2.74 -0.97 -0.37
N LYS A 51 3.67 -1.62 -1.06
CA LYS A 51 3.44 -2.94 -1.62
C LYS A 51 3.14 -3.97 -0.52
N THR A 52 3.95 -3.97 0.52
CA THR A 52 3.77 -4.89 1.64
C THR A 52 2.42 -4.66 2.31
N ALA A 53 2.06 -3.40 2.55
CA ALA A 53 0.79 -3.08 3.17
C ALA A 53 -0.38 -3.60 2.34
N TYR A 54 -0.32 -3.38 1.02
CA TYR A 54 -1.38 -3.85 0.13
C TYR A 54 -1.51 -5.37 0.16
N GLU A 55 -0.37 -6.07 0.07
CA GLU A 55 -0.38 -7.53 0.10
C GLU A 55 -0.97 -8.07 1.40
N LYS A 56 -0.61 -7.47 2.53
CA LYS A 56 -1.13 -7.90 3.83
C LYS A 56 -2.62 -7.63 3.96
N ILE A 57 -3.09 -6.50 3.46
CA ILE A 57 -4.51 -6.17 3.50
C ILE A 57 -5.30 -7.15 2.62
N MET A 58 -4.81 -7.45 1.43
CA MET A 58 -5.48 -8.39 0.54
C MET A 58 -5.53 -9.79 1.14
N GLU A 59 -4.44 -10.22 1.76
CA GLU A 59 -4.38 -11.51 2.43
C GLU A 59 -5.39 -11.58 3.57
N PHE A 60 -5.45 -10.53 4.37
CA PHE A 60 -6.39 -10.45 5.48
C PHE A 60 -7.84 -10.53 5.00
N ARG A 61 -8.17 -9.77 3.95
CA ARG A 61 -9.53 -9.75 3.42
C ARG A 61 -9.94 -11.05 2.74
N ARG A 62 -8.99 -11.71 2.09
CA ARG A 62 -9.25 -12.99 1.44
C ARG A 62 -9.55 -14.09 2.46
N ASN A 63 -8.85 -14.07 3.58
CA ASN A 63 -8.98 -15.10 4.62
C ASN A 63 -10.01 -14.76 5.69
N GLY A 64 -10.42 -13.52 5.72
CA GLY A 64 -11.40 -13.07 6.69
C GLY A 64 -12.77 -12.93 6.11
#